data_b20f95bf2d1af3f1367540163b7c4192
#
_entry.id   b20f95bf2d1af3f1367540163b7c4192
#
_cell.length_a   1.000
_cell.length_b   1.000
_cell.length_c   1.000
_cell.angle_alpha   90.00
_cell.angle_beta   90.00
_cell.angle_gamma   90.00
#
_symmetry.space_group_name_H-M   'P 1'
#
loop_
_entity.id
_entity.type
_entity.pdbx_description
1 polymer ?
#
loop_
_entity_poly.entity_id
_entity_poly.type
_entity_poly.pdbx_seq_one_letter_code
_entity_poly.pdbx_strand_id
1 'polypeptide(L)'
;TVLAKPAEQTPGVARVAVDLLHAAGVPADALQLLHGPGETIGAALVAQPQVAGVVFTGSTPVAKLIQRALAAKDGPIVPLIAETGGINAMLVDSTALPEQVADAVVQSAFRSAGQRCSALRLLCVHEAIADGVIEMIQGAAKELVAGDPSQLATDLGPVIDAEAFDNIQR
;
A
#
# COMPACT_ATOMS: atom_id res chain seq x y z
N THR A 1 23.94 -0.14 7.25
CA THR A 1 23.07 -1.33 7.45
C THR A 1 21.61 -0.91 7.40
N VAL A 2 20.79 -1.67 6.71
CA VAL A 2 19.34 -1.53 6.66
C VAL A 2 18.72 -2.67 7.47
N LEU A 3 17.80 -2.31 8.37
CA LEU A 3 16.96 -3.26 9.08
C LEU A 3 15.56 -3.18 8.47
N ALA A 4 15.15 -4.21 7.74
CA ALA A 4 13.85 -4.26 7.06
C ALA A 4 12.84 -5.01 7.96
N LYS A 5 11.78 -4.31 8.41
CA LYS A 5 10.64 -4.91 9.09
C LYS A 5 9.43 -4.90 8.15
N PRO A 6 9.05 -6.04 7.60
CA PRO A 6 7.88 -6.12 6.73
C PRO A 6 6.58 -6.01 7.52
N ALA A 7 5.47 -5.85 6.80
CA ALA A 7 4.15 -6.04 7.38
C ALA A 7 4.00 -7.48 7.92
N GLU A 8 3.39 -7.63 9.06
CA GLU A 8 3.18 -8.92 9.73
C GLU A 8 2.29 -9.87 8.92
N GLN A 9 1.45 -9.33 8.05
CA GLN A 9 0.56 -10.11 7.18
C GLN A 9 1.29 -10.74 5.98
N THR A 10 2.48 -10.20 5.60
CA THR A 10 3.18 -10.62 4.38
C THR A 10 4.66 -10.98 4.60
N PRO A 11 5.02 -11.76 5.64
CA PRO A 11 6.42 -12.05 5.98
C PRO A 11 7.13 -12.87 4.91
N GLY A 12 6.41 -13.80 4.26
CA GLY A 12 6.98 -14.71 3.28
C GLY A 12 7.50 -13.99 2.02
N VAL A 13 6.73 -13.02 1.51
CA VAL A 13 7.13 -12.22 0.34
C VAL A 13 8.39 -11.40 0.64
N ALA A 14 8.45 -10.79 1.82
CA ALA A 14 9.61 -10.03 2.25
C ALA A 14 10.87 -10.93 2.39
N ARG A 15 10.70 -12.12 2.90
CA ARG A 15 11.80 -13.10 3.00
C ARG A 15 12.36 -13.45 1.62
N VAL A 16 11.49 -13.80 0.67
CA VAL A 16 11.92 -14.11 -0.71
C VAL A 16 12.63 -12.92 -1.35
N ALA A 17 12.10 -11.70 -1.17
CA ALA A 17 12.73 -10.50 -1.70
C ALA A 17 14.14 -10.27 -1.14
N VAL A 18 14.33 -10.43 0.17
CA VAL A 18 15.66 -10.29 0.80
C VAL A 18 16.61 -11.41 0.37
N ASP A 19 16.15 -12.64 0.26
CA ASP A 19 16.97 -13.76 -0.21
C ASP A 19 17.45 -13.54 -1.66
N LEU A 20 16.59 -13.00 -2.54
CA LEU A 20 16.96 -12.61 -3.91
C LEU A 20 18.01 -11.48 -3.92
N LEU A 21 17.89 -10.50 -3.04
CA LEU A 21 18.88 -9.43 -2.93
C LEU A 21 20.23 -9.96 -2.46
N HIS A 22 20.25 -10.85 -1.47
CA HIS A 22 21.49 -11.51 -1.03
C HIS A 22 22.10 -12.36 -2.13
N ALA A 23 21.29 -13.13 -2.87
CA ALA A 23 21.74 -13.91 -4.02
C ALA A 23 22.31 -13.03 -5.16
N ALA A 24 21.80 -11.81 -5.30
CA ALA A 24 22.30 -10.80 -6.24
C ALA A 24 23.56 -10.05 -5.75
N GLY A 25 24.09 -10.40 -4.56
CA GLY A 25 25.35 -9.87 -4.04
C GLY A 25 25.20 -8.76 -2.99
N VAL A 26 24.01 -8.47 -2.49
CA VAL A 26 23.83 -7.57 -1.33
C VAL A 26 24.37 -8.28 -0.09
N PRO A 27 25.37 -7.72 0.63
CA PRO A 27 25.92 -8.37 1.81
C PRO A 27 24.88 -8.54 2.92
N ALA A 28 24.92 -9.68 3.62
CA ALA A 28 23.97 -9.99 4.69
C ALA A 28 24.04 -9.01 5.88
N ASP A 29 25.19 -8.40 6.11
CA ASP A 29 25.39 -7.37 7.14
C ASP A 29 24.88 -5.98 6.69
N ALA A 30 24.70 -5.77 5.39
CA ALA A 30 24.13 -4.54 4.84
C ALA A 30 22.61 -4.52 4.86
N LEU A 31 21.96 -5.68 4.72
CA LEU A 31 20.49 -5.80 4.75
C LEU A 31 20.08 -6.99 5.65
N GLN A 32 19.32 -6.69 6.69
CA GLN A 32 18.82 -7.69 7.64
C GLN A 32 17.30 -7.60 7.73
N LEU A 33 16.63 -8.76 7.78
CA LEU A 33 15.19 -8.89 7.86
C LEU A 33 14.77 -9.23 9.30
N LEU A 34 13.87 -8.44 9.86
CA LEU A 34 13.31 -8.63 11.19
C LEU A 34 11.80 -8.80 11.10
N HIS A 35 11.31 -9.98 11.45
CA HIS A 35 9.88 -10.26 11.53
C HIS A 35 9.34 -9.92 12.91
N GLY A 36 8.09 -9.49 12.94
CA GLY A 36 7.34 -9.28 14.18
C GLY A 36 6.33 -8.13 14.09
N PRO A 37 5.46 -8.02 15.09
CA PRO A 37 4.45 -6.97 15.15
C PRO A 37 5.05 -5.56 15.18
N GLY A 38 4.33 -4.60 14.59
CA GLY A 38 4.75 -3.20 14.53
C GLY A 38 4.88 -2.59 15.92
N GLU A 39 3.95 -2.92 16.81
CA GLU A 39 3.86 -2.40 18.19
C GLU A 39 5.03 -2.84 19.08
N THR A 40 5.66 -3.96 18.78
CA THR A 40 6.80 -4.49 19.53
C THR A 40 8.12 -4.29 18.80
N ILE A 41 8.35 -4.99 17.69
CA ILE A 41 9.62 -4.93 16.96
C ILE A 41 9.81 -3.57 16.30
N GLY A 42 8.78 -3.01 15.65
CA GLY A 42 8.85 -1.69 15.03
C GLY A 42 9.13 -0.59 16.05
N ALA A 43 8.39 -0.58 17.16
CA ALA A 43 8.60 0.38 18.25
C ALA A 43 9.99 0.24 18.88
N ALA A 44 10.45 -0.98 19.13
CA ALA A 44 11.79 -1.24 19.67
C ALA A 44 12.90 -0.75 18.74
N LEU A 45 12.75 -0.95 17.41
CA LEU A 45 13.71 -0.45 16.42
C LEU A 45 13.78 1.08 16.43
N VAL A 46 12.62 1.75 16.36
CA VAL A 46 12.56 3.22 16.32
C VAL A 46 13.19 3.84 17.57
N ALA A 47 13.06 3.18 18.72
CA ALA A 47 13.61 3.65 19.99
C ALA A 47 15.15 3.51 20.09
N GLN A 48 15.80 2.69 19.24
CA GLN A 48 17.25 2.47 19.35
C GLN A 48 18.05 3.73 19.03
N PRO A 49 19.05 4.10 19.85
CA PRO A 49 19.89 5.28 19.60
C PRO A 49 20.64 5.23 18.28
N GLN A 50 21.00 4.04 17.82
CA GLN A 50 21.77 3.80 16.60
C GLN A 50 20.96 4.01 15.30
N VAL A 51 19.63 4.10 15.38
CA VAL A 51 18.80 4.36 14.20
C VAL A 51 19.02 5.80 13.73
N ALA A 52 19.63 5.92 12.57
CA ALA A 52 20.03 7.19 11.95
C ALA A 52 19.01 7.70 10.90
N GLY A 53 18.00 6.93 10.55
CA GLY A 53 16.92 7.29 9.63
C GLY A 53 15.84 6.23 9.61
N VAL A 54 14.61 6.64 9.28
CA VAL A 54 13.47 5.72 9.12
C VAL A 54 12.79 6.01 7.80
N VAL A 55 12.56 4.94 7.02
CA VAL A 55 11.66 4.95 5.86
C VAL A 55 10.48 4.06 6.20
N PHE A 56 9.29 4.61 6.13
CA PHE A 56 8.06 3.95 6.56
C PHE A 56 6.99 4.05 5.47
N THR A 57 6.33 2.93 5.21
CA THR A 57 5.10 2.89 4.42
C THR A 57 4.01 2.23 5.25
N GLY A 58 2.87 2.91 5.41
CA GLY A 58 1.75 2.39 6.20
C GLY A 58 0.71 3.45 6.53
N SER A 59 0.03 3.31 7.67
CA SER A 59 -1.03 4.24 8.05
C SER A 59 -0.48 5.57 8.61
N THR A 60 -1.21 6.67 8.37
CA THR A 60 -0.87 7.98 8.95
C THR A 60 -0.80 7.98 10.48
N PRO A 61 -1.70 7.30 11.22
CA PRO A 61 -1.56 7.20 12.68
C PRO A 61 -0.22 6.58 13.12
N VAL A 62 0.20 5.49 12.49
CA VAL A 62 1.49 4.83 12.79
C VAL A 62 2.66 5.74 12.43
N ALA A 63 2.64 6.40 11.27
CA ALA A 63 3.67 7.39 10.90
C ALA A 63 3.83 8.48 11.96
N LYS A 64 2.72 8.97 12.50
CA LYS A 64 2.74 9.96 13.59
C LYS A 64 3.27 9.42 14.91
N LEU A 65 3.05 8.13 15.22
CA LEU A 65 3.67 7.49 16.39
C LEU A 65 5.19 7.43 16.21
N ILE A 66 5.67 7.00 15.05
CA ILE A 66 7.10 6.98 14.70
C ILE A 66 7.69 8.38 14.80
N GLN A 67 7.05 9.39 14.22
CA GLN A 67 7.51 10.78 14.28
C GLN A 67 7.69 11.28 15.72
N ARG A 68 6.71 11.01 16.59
CA ARG A 68 6.79 11.40 18.00
C ARG A 68 7.91 10.68 18.74
N ALA A 69 8.07 9.36 18.49
CA ALA A 69 9.15 8.58 19.08
C ALA A 69 10.53 9.07 18.66
N LEU A 70 10.71 9.41 17.39
CA LEU A 70 11.96 9.98 16.89
C LEU A 70 12.25 11.39 17.46
N ALA A 71 11.21 12.24 17.56
CA ALA A 71 11.33 13.58 18.11
C ALA A 71 11.64 13.59 19.62
N ALA A 72 11.30 12.53 20.35
CA ALA A 72 11.58 12.38 21.77
C ALA A 72 13.01 11.84 22.06
N LYS A 73 13.78 11.46 21.04
CA LYS A 73 15.16 10.97 21.21
C LYS A 73 16.12 12.13 21.47
N ASP A 74 17.03 11.91 22.41
CA ASP A 74 18.18 12.78 22.56
C ASP A 74 19.18 12.56 21.42
N GLY A 75 19.96 13.61 21.10
CA GLY A 75 21.01 13.53 20.08
C GLY A 75 20.61 14.14 18.73
N PRO A 76 21.19 13.67 17.62
CA PRO A 76 20.93 14.22 16.30
C PRO A 76 19.48 14.02 15.86
N ILE A 77 18.98 14.96 15.04
CA ILE A 77 17.65 14.82 14.42
C ILE A 77 17.66 13.63 13.46
N VAL A 78 16.77 12.66 13.70
CA VAL A 78 16.61 11.47 12.87
C VAL A 78 15.60 11.75 11.77
N PRO A 79 15.96 11.69 10.48
CA PRO A 79 15.03 11.89 9.38
C PRO A 79 13.99 10.77 9.31
N LEU A 80 12.76 11.15 9.00
CA LEU A 80 11.66 10.25 8.71
C LEU A 80 11.11 10.52 7.30
N ILE A 81 11.13 9.50 6.45
CA ILE A 81 10.38 9.47 5.20
C ILE A 81 9.15 8.59 5.44
N ALA A 82 7.97 9.18 5.38
CA ALA A 82 6.71 8.47 5.66
C ALA A 82 5.76 8.58 4.47
N GLU A 83 5.56 7.44 3.81
CA GLU A 83 4.56 7.28 2.77
C GLU A 83 3.29 6.69 3.39
N THR A 84 2.18 7.42 3.29
CA THR A 84 0.91 7.03 3.92
C THR A 84 -0.23 7.01 2.89
N GLY A 85 -1.41 6.64 3.33
CA GLY A 85 -2.61 6.64 2.48
C GLY A 85 -3.04 8.05 2.05
N GLY A 86 -3.91 8.09 1.06
CA GLY A 86 -4.48 9.32 0.52
C GLY A 86 -5.79 9.08 -0.20
N ILE A 87 -6.43 10.16 -0.65
CA ILE A 87 -7.62 10.13 -1.52
C ILE A 87 -7.15 10.50 -2.93
N ASN A 88 -6.74 9.47 -3.71
CA ASN A 88 -6.28 9.70 -5.07
C ASN A 88 -7.46 10.01 -5.99
N ALA A 89 -7.33 11.07 -6.77
CA ALA A 89 -8.35 11.52 -7.69
C ALA A 89 -7.96 11.28 -9.14
N MET A 90 -8.95 10.96 -9.97
CA MET A 90 -8.86 10.95 -11.42
C MET A 90 -9.80 12.04 -11.96
N LEU A 91 -9.27 12.92 -12.81
CA LEU A 91 -10.03 13.94 -13.49
C LEU A 91 -10.24 13.51 -14.94
N VAL A 92 -11.49 13.48 -15.37
CA VAL A 92 -11.89 13.04 -16.70
C VAL A 92 -12.56 14.19 -17.44
N ASP A 93 -11.86 14.70 -18.45
CA ASP A 93 -12.34 15.75 -19.34
C ASP A 93 -13.31 15.19 -20.39
N SER A 94 -14.15 16.04 -20.97
CA SER A 94 -15.14 15.67 -21.99
C SER A 94 -14.55 15.09 -23.29
N THR A 95 -13.25 15.27 -23.52
CA THR A 95 -12.52 14.72 -24.67
C THR A 95 -11.91 13.35 -24.41
N ALA A 96 -12.01 12.81 -23.18
CA ALA A 96 -11.48 11.51 -22.83
C ALA A 96 -12.26 10.38 -23.55
N LEU A 97 -11.54 9.30 -23.90
CA LEU A 97 -12.16 8.08 -24.43
C LEU A 97 -12.79 7.28 -23.28
N PRO A 98 -14.12 7.08 -23.24
CA PRO A 98 -14.79 6.41 -22.14
C PRO A 98 -14.28 5.00 -21.86
N GLU A 99 -13.88 4.25 -22.87
CA GLU A 99 -13.35 2.90 -22.77
C GLU A 99 -12.02 2.88 -22.00
N GLN A 100 -11.13 3.83 -22.30
CA GLN A 100 -9.86 3.97 -21.59
C GLN A 100 -10.06 4.41 -20.15
N VAL A 101 -11.05 5.28 -19.91
CA VAL A 101 -11.43 5.70 -18.56
C VAL A 101 -11.93 4.50 -17.75
N ALA A 102 -12.83 3.70 -18.31
CA ALA A 102 -13.38 2.52 -17.63
C ALA A 102 -12.27 1.52 -17.27
N ASP A 103 -11.36 1.21 -18.21
CA ASP A 103 -10.21 0.32 -17.95
C ASP A 103 -9.29 0.90 -16.88
N ALA A 104 -8.92 2.17 -16.96
CA ALA A 104 -8.06 2.83 -15.99
C ALA A 104 -8.68 2.86 -14.59
N VAL A 105 -10.00 3.10 -14.48
CA VAL A 105 -10.74 3.08 -13.21
C VAL A 105 -10.72 1.68 -12.62
N VAL A 106 -11.08 0.65 -13.40
CA VAL A 106 -11.11 -0.74 -12.94
C VAL A 106 -9.73 -1.17 -12.43
N GLN A 107 -8.69 -0.91 -13.20
CA GLN A 107 -7.33 -1.25 -12.80
C GLN A 107 -6.86 -0.48 -11.56
N SER A 108 -7.19 0.80 -11.45
CA SER A 108 -6.73 1.64 -10.35
C SER A 108 -7.52 1.44 -9.07
N ALA A 109 -8.86 1.33 -9.15
CA ALA A 109 -9.72 1.25 -7.99
C ALA A 109 -9.84 -0.15 -7.40
N PHE A 110 -9.89 -1.20 -8.26
CA PHE A 110 -10.28 -2.54 -7.82
C PHE A 110 -9.13 -3.54 -7.69
N ARG A 111 -8.02 -3.41 -8.44
CA ARG A 111 -6.87 -4.32 -8.26
C ARG A 111 -6.41 -4.38 -6.81
N SER A 112 -6.03 -5.58 -6.35
CA SER A 112 -5.69 -5.87 -4.96
C SER A 112 -6.82 -5.52 -3.98
N ALA A 113 -8.08 -5.66 -4.41
CA ALA A 113 -9.27 -5.24 -3.68
C ALA A 113 -9.21 -3.77 -3.21
N GLY A 114 -8.57 -2.90 -4.02
CA GLY A 114 -8.37 -1.49 -3.70
C GLY A 114 -7.41 -1.21 -2.53
N GLN A 115 -6.67 -2.19 -2.05
CA GLN A 115 -5.80 -2.09 -0.86
C GLN A 115 -4.39 -1.55 -1.21
N ARG A 116 -4.32 -0.47 -1.98
CA ARG A 116 -3.06 0.23 -2.30
C ARG A 116 -3.14 1.69 -1.93
N CYS A 117 -2.04 2.27 -1.48
CA CYS A 117 -1.93 3.72 -1.23
C CYS A 117 -2.24 4.54 -2.49
N SER A 118 -1.98 3.99 -3.70
CA SER A 118 -2.23 4.60 -5.00
C SER A 118 -3.58 4.25 -5.62
N ALA A 119 -4.45 3.49 -4.94
CA ALA A 119 -5.76 3.14 -5.48
C ALA A 119 -6.63 4.39 -5.68
N LEU A 120 -7.36 4.43 -6.80
CA LEU A 120 -8.31 5.49 -7.08
C LEU A 120 -9.44 5.50 -6.02
N ARG A 121 -9.74 6.69 -5.47
CA ARG A 121 -10.79 6.89 -4.47
C ARG A 121 -11.85 7.92 -4.89
N LEU A 122 -11.46 8.85 -5.76
CA LEU A 122 -12.35 9.92 -6.21
C LEU A 122 -12.27 10.04 -7.73
N LEU A 123 -13.39 9.83 -8.40
CA LEU A 123 -13.52 10.01 -9.84
C LEU A 123 -14.33 11.29 -10.12
N CYS A 124 -13.70 12.27 -10.74
CA CYS A 124 -14.33 13.50 -11.17
C CYS A 124 -14.50 13.47 -12.69
N VAL A 125 -15.72 13.35 -13.16
CA VAL A 125 -16.04 13.24 -14.60
C VAL A 125 -16.78 14.48 -15.05
N HIS A 126 -16.42 15.00 -16.23
CA HIS A 126 -17.16 16.10 -16.86
C HIS A 126 -18.62 15.67 -17.11
N GLU A 127 -19.58 16.54 -16.75
CA GLU A 127 -21.01 16.23 -16.75
C GLU A 127 -21.54 15.71 -18.09
N ALA A 128 -21.02 16.23 -19.20
CA ALA A 128 -21.47 15.87 -20.54
C ALA A 128 -21.22 14.39 -20.92
N ILE A 129 -20.29 13.71 -20.25
CA ILE A 129 -19.94 12.28 -20.51
C ILE A 129 -20.13 11.39 -19.29
N ALA A 130 -20.55 11.95 -18.17
CA ALA A 130 -20.56 11.24 -16.87
C ALA A 130 -21.41 9.96 -16.91
N ASP A 131 -22.65 10.04 -17.43
CA ASP A 131 -23.57 8.89 -17.46
C ASP A 131 -23.00 7.72 -18.28
N GLY A 132 -22.45 8.00 -19.47
CA GLY A 132 -21.83 6.98 -20.31
C GLY A 132 -20.58 6.35 -19.69
N VAL A 133 -19.74 7.16 -19.06
CA VAL A 133 -18.55 6.67 -18.34
C VAL A 133 -18.95 5.81 -17.15
N ILE A 134 -19.95 6.20 -16.37
CA ILE A 134 -20.44 5.43 -15.22
C ILE A 134 -21.03 4.10 -15.69
N GLU A 135 -21.82 4.08 -16.76
CA GLU A 135 -22.39 2.85 -17.32
C GLU A 135 -21.27 1.88 -17.76
N MET A 136 -20.25 2.38 -18.46
CA MET A 136 -19.10 1.56 -18.86
C MET A 136 -18.31 1.00 -17.68
N ILE A 137 -18.04 1.81 -16.66
CA ILE A 137 -17.37 1.36 -15.44
C ILE A 137 -18.17 0.28 -14.74
N GLN A 138 -19.49 0.46 -14.63
CA GLN A 138 -20.38 -0.54 -14.03
C GLN A 138 -20.40 -1.85 -14.83
N GLY A 139 -20.39 -1.76 -16.16
CA GLY A 139 -20.29 -2.93 -17.05
C GLY A 139 -18.96 -3.67 -16.83
N ALA A 140 -17.85 -2.98 -16.91
CA ALA A 140 -16.53 -3.56 -16.71
C ALA A 140 -16.34 -4.14 -15.29
N ALA A 141 -16.86 -3.49 -14.26
CA ALA A 141 -16.80 -3.98 -12.89
C ALA A 141 -17.60 -5.28 -12.67
N LYS A 142 -18.69 -5.49 -13.40
CA LYS A 142 -19.49 -6.73 -13.33
C LYS A 142 -18.78 -7.94 -13.93
N GLU A 143 -17.84 -7.73 -14.83
CA GLU A 143 -17.04 -8.80 -15.44
C GLU A 143 -15.91 -9.29 -14.50
N LEU A 144 -15.60 -8.53 -13.43
CA LEU A 144 -14.55 -8.91 -12.49
C LEU A 144 -14.95 -10.15 -11.68
N VAL A 145 -14.09 -11.14 -11.68
CA VAL A 145 -14.23 -12.38 -10.92
C VAL A 145 -13.56 -12.25 -9.57
N ALA A 146 -14.34 -12.21 -8.50
CA ALA A 146 -13.81 -12.27 -7.14
C ALA A 146 -13.68 -13.73 -6.67
N GLY A 147 -12.53 -14.11 -6.11
CA GLY A 147 -12.31 -15.51 -5.70
C GLY A 147 -10.92 -15.79 -5.16
N ASP A 148 -10.53 -17.06 -5.23
CA ASP A 148 -9.21 -17.52 -4.80
C ASP A 148 -8.11 -16.95 -5.71
N PRO A 149 -7.17 -16.14 -5.20
CA PRO A 149 -6.11 -15.51 -5.98
C PRO A 149 -5.08 -16.50 -6.56
N SER A 150 -5.09 -17.77 -6.16
CA SER A 150 -4.27 -18.80 -6.78
C SER A 150 -4.77 -19.24 -8.15
N GLN A 151 -6.00 -18.90 -8.49
CA GLN A 151 -6.62 -19.21 -9.78
C GLN A 151 -6.37 -18.09 -10.78
N LEU A 152 -5.87 -18.41 -11.98
CA LEU A 152 -5.58 -17.42 -13.02
C LEU A 152 -6.82 -16.65 -13.51
N ALA A 153 -8.01 -17.21 -13.35
CA ALA A 153 -9.27 -16.59 -13.72
C ALA A 153 -9.80 -15.61 -12.66
N THR A 154 -9.14 -15.47 -11.52
CA THR A 154 -9.54 -14.54 -10.46
C THR A 154 -8.91 -13.18 -10.66
N ASP A 155 -9.75 -12.14 -10.78
CA ASP A 155 -9.32 -10.76 -10.89
C ASP A 155 -9.09 -10.12 -9.52
N LEU A 156 -9.93 -10.47 -8.54
CA LEU A 156 -9.94 -9.88 -7.20
C LEU A 156 -9.85 -10.97 -6.13
N GLY A 157 -8.80 -10.92 -5.32
CA GLY A 157 -8.70 -11.70 -4.10
C GLY A 157 -9.45 -11.07 -2.93
N PRO A 158 -9.43 -11.72 -1.75
CA PRO A 158 -10.01 -11.17 -0.52
C PRO A 158 -9.20 -9.97 -0.02
N VAL A 159 -9.78 -9.22 0.91
CA VAL A 159 -9.03 -8.27 1.74
C VAL A 159 -8.05 -9.02 2.65
N ILE A 160 -7.00 -8.33 3.09
CA ILE A 160 -5.84 -8.97 3.72
C ILE A 160 -6.16 -9.65 5.06
N ASP A 161 -7.07 -9.07 5.85
CA ASP A 161 -7.43 -9.57 7.18
C ASP A 161 -8.80 -9.04 7.64
N ALA A 162 -9.23 -9.47 8.82
CA ALA A 162 -10.49 -9.06 9.42
C ALA A 162 -10.55 -7.56 9.74
N GLU A 163 -9.43 -6.96 10.14
CA GLU A 163 -9.37 -5.52 10.42
C GLU A 163 -9.60 -4.71 9.13
N ALA A 164 -9.00 -5.11 8.02
CA ALA A 164 -9.22 -4.50 6.71
C ALA A 164 -10.69 -4.65 6.28
N PHE A 165 -11.30 -5.81 6.51
CA PHE A 165 -12.72 -6.04 6.23
C PHE A 165 -13.60 -5.09 7.04
N ASP A 166 -13.40 -5.00 8.35
CA ASP A 166 -14.17 -4.14 9.25
C ASP A 166 -14.03 -2.65 8.90
N ASN A 167 -12.83 -2.24 8.45
CA ASN A 167 -12.56 -0.86 8.05
C ASN A 167 -13.26 -0.47 6.74
N ILE A 168 -13.48 -1.43 5.84
CA ILE A 168 -14.22 -1.18 4.58
C ILE A 168 -15.73 -1.12 4.82
N GLN A 169 -16.24 -1.81 5.85
CA GLN A 169 -17.66 -1.81 6.19
C GLN A 169 -18.15 -0.51 6.88
N ARG A 170 -17.25 0.36 7.34
CA ARG A 170 -17.54 1.63 8.02
C ARG A 170 -17.73 2.78 7.03
#